data_c79ef7c640e65658d6af59a43be1a743
#
_entry.id   c79ef7c640e65658d6af59a43be1a743
#
_cell.length_a   1.000
_cell.length_b   1.000
_cell.length_c   1.000
_cell.angle_alpha   90.00
_cell.angle_beta   90.00
_cell.angle_gamma   90.00
#
_symmetry.space_group_name_H-M   'P 1'
#
loop_
_entity.id
_entity.type
_entity.pdbx_description
1 polymer ?
#
loop_
_entity_poly.entity_id
_entity_poly.type
_entity_poly.pdbx_seq_one_letter_code
_entity_poly.pdbx_strand_id
1 'polypeptide(L)'
;MALKYYHAEPLANSLKSMVPLKEKGLDYESVYVDLHKFEQHSDWFTAINPEGQVPVLEHNGIIITHTTVINEYLEDAFPDDQPEDATLRPRDPLGAARMRYWNKFIDEHVMNYVSMHGWHRMVGVIARNVESGDFEKLLESIPLPDQRKKWATARSGFSEADLANATAKIEYAVDKIEAQLGETKWLAGDTYTLADINFYSHCGAMVERMFPEMDIARRAPRLCEW
;
A
#
# COMPACT_ATOMS: atom_id res chain seq x y z
N MET A 1 -23.44 -8.81 -11.26
CA MET A 1 -22.24 -9.03 -10.44
C MET A 1 -22.00 -7.75 -9.67
N ALA A 2 -22.03 -7.78 -8.34
CA ALA A 2 -21.92 -6.58 -7.53
C ALA A 2 -20.55 -6.56 -6.85
N LEU A 3 -19.69 -5.62 -7.26
CA LEU A 3 -18.45 -5.30 -6.59
C LEU A 3 -18.63 -4.00 -5.82
N LYS A 4 -18.14 -3.97 -4.57
CA LYS A 4 -17.97 -2.74 -3.79
C LYS A 4 -16.53 -2.65 -3.32
N TYR A 5 -15.99 -1.44 -3.37
CA TYR A 5 -14.64 -1.16 -2.94
C TYR A 5 -14.65 -0.08 -1.87
N TYR A 6 -14.37 -0.48 -0.64
CA TYR A 6 -14.26 0.41 0.51
C TYR A 6 -12.82 0.90 0.60
N HIS A 7 -12.63 2.21 0.51
CA HIS A 7 -11.30 2.80 0.41
C HIS A 7 -11.24 4.19 1.06
N ALA A 8 -10.03 4.64 1.36
CA ALA A 8 -9.75 6.03 1.69
C ALA A 8 -9.25 6.79 0.44
N GLU A 9 -8.47 7.86 0.63
CA GLU A 9 -7.82 8.57 -0.46
C GLU A 9 -7.05 7.59 -1.38
N PRO A 10 -6.97 7.88 -2.69
CA PRO A 10 -6.30 7.01 -3.66
C PRO A 10 -4.78 7.10 -3.51
N LEU A 11 -4.27 6.70 -2.35
CA LEU A 11 -2.86 6.65 -1.97
C LEU A 11 -2.56 5.29 -1.33
N ALA A 12 -1.30 4.87 -1.39
CA ALA A 12 -0.79 3.67 -0.72
C ALA A 12 -1.72 2.44 -0.92
N ASN A 13 -2.20 1.84 0.15
CA ASN A 13 -3.00 0.63 0.10
C ASN A 13 -4.31 0.78 -0.70
N SER A 14 -5.00 1.92 -0.60
CA SER A 14 -6.21 2.16 -1.41
C SER A 14 -5.89 2.20 -2.90
N LEU A 15 -4.82 2.88 -3.30
CA LEU A 15 -4.39 2.94 -4.69
C LEU A 15 -3.94 1.56 -5.19
N LYS A 16 -3.22 0.78 -4.38
CA LYS A 16 -2.68 -0.54 -4.73
C LYS A 16 -3.74 -1.51 -5.27
N SER A 17 -4.98 -1.47 -4.75
CA SER A 17 -6.05 -2.33 -5.24
C SER A 17 -7.04 -1.61 -6.16
N MET A 18 -7.06 -0.27 -6.14
CA MET A 18 -7.86 0.51 -7.08
C MET A 18 -7.33 0.41 -8.52
N VAL A 19 -5.99 0.41 -8.68
CA VAL A 19 -5.37 0.29 -10.00
C VAL A 19 -5.77 -1.01 -10.70
N PRO A 20 -5.61 -2.22 -10.10
CA PRO A 20 -6.05 -3.45 -10.74
C PRO A 20 -7.53 -3.48 -11.12
N LEU A 21 -8.41 -2.92 -10.27
CA LEU A 21 -9.83 -2.80 -10.61
C LEU A 21 -10.05 -1.97 -11.89
N LYS A 22 -9.28 -0.89 -12.06
CA LYS A 22 -9.35 -0.01 -13.23
C LYS A 22 -8.69 -0.63 -14.47
N GLU A 23 -7.51 -1.22 -14.33
CA GLU A 23 -6.81 -1.89 -15.43
C GLU A 23 -7.64 -3.03 -16.02
N LYS A 24 -8.38 -3.76 -15.18
CA LYS A 24 -9.30 -4.83 -15.61
C LYS A 24 -10.65 -4.31 -16.11
N GLY A 25 -10.89 -2.99 -16.11
CA GLY A 25 -12.15 -2.41 -16.55
C GLY A 25 -13.37 -2.84 -15.72
N LEU A 26 -13.18 -3.20 -14.46
CA LEU A 26 -14.24 -3.68 -13.58
C LEU A 26 -15.07 -2.51 -13.04
N ASP A 27 -16.39 -2.60 -13.20
CA ASP A 27 -17.31 -1.68 -12.56
C ASP A 27 -17.53 -2.06 -11.11
N TYR A 28 -17.41 -1.09 -10.21
CA TYR A 28 -17.62 -1.26 -8.77
C TYR A 28 -18.26 -0.05 -8.12
N GLU A 29 -19.02 -0.28 -7.06
CA GLU A 29 -19.49 0.76 -6.14
C GLU A 29 -18.31 1.24 -5.30
N SER A 30 -17.99 2.53 -5.38
CA SER A 30 -16.91 3.16 -4.60
C SER A 30 -17.49 3.68 -3.29
N VAL A 31 -17.01 3.16 -2.16
CA VAL A 31 -17.41 3.57 -0.81
C VAL A 31 -16.21 4.19 -0.10
N TYR A 32 -16.28 5.51 0.06
CA TYR A 32 -15.23 6.25 0.74
C TYR A 32 -15.35 6.10 2.26
N VAL A 33 -14.23 5.83 2.91
CA VAL A 33 -14.08 5.71 4.37
C VAL A 33 -13.15 6.82 4.84
N ASP A 34 -13.68 7.78 5.58
CA ASP A 34 -12.93 8.97 6.02
C ASP A 34 -12.00 8.64 7.21
N LEU A 35 -10.72 8.41 6.88
CA LEU A 35 -9.70 8.12 7.89
C LEU A 35 -9.42 9.31 8.82
N HIS A 36 -9.69 10.54 8.38
CA HIS A 36 -9.52 11.74 9.21
C HIS A 36 -10.59 11.81 10.31
N LYS A 37 -11.76 11.19 10.07
CA LYS A 37 -12.83 11.04 11.06
C LYS A 37 -12.81 9.71 11.79
N PHE A 38 -11.78 8.89 11.52
CA PHE A 38 -11.64 7.56 12.11
C PHE A 38 -12.82 6.61 11.80
N GLU A 39 -13.49 6.79 10.65
CA GLU A 39 -14.61 5.96 10.23
C GLU A 39 -14.25 4.48 10.12
N GLN A 40 -12.98 4.14 9.85
CA GLN A 40 -12.49 2.77 9.82
C GLN A 40 -12.61 2.06 11.20
N HIS A 41 -12.82 2.81 12.29
CA HIS A 41 -13.00 2.27 13.65
C HIS A 41 -14.44 2.42 14.15
N SER A 42 -15.35 2.88 13.30
CA SER A 42 -16.79 2.94 13.62
C SER A 42 -17.45 1.57 13.58
N ASP A 43 -18.58 1.43 14.28
CA ASP A 43 -19.33 0.16 14.35
C ASP A 43 -19.74 -0.34 12.96
N TRP A 44 -20.14 0.58 12.06
CA TRP A 44 -20.57 0.18 10.72
C TRP A 44 -19.44 -0.41 9.90
N PHE A 45 -18.22 0.14 10.00
CA PHE A 45 -17.09 -0.36 9.20
C PHE A 45 -16.44 -1.59 9.85
N THR A 46 -16.34 -1.62 11.19
CA THR A 46 -15.81 -2.80 11.90
C THR A 46 -16.73 -4.02 11.80
N ALA A 47 -18.03 -3.83 11.53
CA ALA A 47 -18.94 -4.90 11.16
C ALA A 47 -18.60 -5.52 9.78
N ILE A 48 -17.96 -4.75 8.87
CA ILE A 48 -17.50 -5.21 7.57
C ILE A 48 -16.09 -5.79 7.68
N ASN A 49 -15.17 -5.02 8.27
CA ASN A 49 -13.80 -5.44 8.53
C ASN A 49 -13.43 -5.25 10.01
N PRO A 50 -13.46 -6.32 10.82
CA PRO A 50 -13.13 -6.24 12.24
C PRO A 50 -11.74 -5.70 12.56
N GLU A 51 -10.81 -5.72 11.58
CA GLU A 51 -9.47 -5.14 11.75
C GLU A 51 -9.47 -3.60 11.67
N GLY A 52 -10.56 -2.97 11.21
CA GLY A 52 -10.65 -1.52 11.06
C GLY A 52 -9.64 -0.97 10.05
N GLN A 53 -9.42 -1.68 8.95
CA GLN A 53 -8.47 -1.30 7.90
C GLN A 53 -9.11 -1.22 6.53
N VAL A 54 -8.66 -0.26 5.73
CA VAL A 54 -8.97 -0.14 4.31
C VAL A 54 -7.72 -0.50 3.48
N PRO A 55 -7.89 -0.98 2.24
CA PRO A 55 -9.16 -1.19 1.54
C PRO A 55 -9.81 -2.53 1.88
N VAL A 56 -11.09 -2.63 1.52
CA VAL A 56 -11.85 -3.88 1.52
C VAL A 56 -12.53 -4.02 0.16
N LEU A 57 -12.51 -5.21 -0.41
CA LEU A 57 -13.32 -5.58 -1.56
C LEU A 57 -14.49 -6.45 -1.09
N GLU A 58 -15.70 -6.08 -1.50
CA GLU A 58 -16.87 -6.95 -1.37
C GLU A 58 -17.27 -7.45 -2.76
N HIS A 59 -17.37 -8.77 -2.91
CA HIS A 59 -17.85 -9.39 -4.13
C HIS A 59 -19.05 -10.30 -3.83
N ASN A 60 -20.24 -9.90 -4.29
CA ASN A 60 -21.50 -10.63 -4.05
C ASN A 60 -21.75 -10.93 -2.54
N GLY A 61 -21.44 -9.98 -1.66
CA GLY A 61 -21.61 -10.11 -0.21
C GLY A 61 -20.45 -10.82 0.51
N ILE A 62 -19.41 -11.26 -0.20
CA ILE A 62 -18.22 -11.86 0.40
C ILE A 62 -17.15 -10.78 0.57
N ILE A 63 -16.63 -10.66 1.78
CA ILE A 63 -15.61 -9.68 2.16
C ILE A 63 -14.21 -10.26 1.94
N ILE A 64 -13.36 -9.49 1.25
CA ILE A 64 -11.97 -9.80 0.96
C ILE A 64 -11.12 -8.64 1.45
N THR A 65 -10.17 -8.93 2.32
CA THR A 65 -9.26 -7.95 2.93
C THR A 65 -7.82 -8.20 2.49
N HIS A 66 -6.92 -7.27 2.84
CA HIS A 66 -5.50 -7.26 2.46
C HIS A 66 -5.25 -7.09 0.96
N THR A 67 -4.59 -6.01 0.60
CA THR A 67 -4.42 -5.56 -0.78
C THR A 67 -3.79 -6.61 -1.69
N THR A 68 -2.77 -7.34 -1.23
CA THR A 68 -2.15 -8.40 -2.02
C THR A 68 -3.12 -9.55 -2.27
N VAL A 69 -3.96 -9.90 -1.28
CA VAL A 69 -5.01 -10.93 -1.43
C VAL A 69 -6.10 -10.44 -2.37
N ILE A 70 -6.56 -9.20 -2.23
CA ILE A 70 -7.54 -8.59 -3.14
C ILE A 70 -7.03 -8.65 -4.58
N ASN A 71 -5.79 -8.25 -4.81
CA ASN A 71 -5.22 -8.19 -6.16
C ASN A 71 -5.07 -9.58 -6.79
N GLU A 72 -4.59 -10.58 -6.04
CA GLU A 72 -4.54 -11.97 -6.53
C GLU A 72 -5.94 -12.54 -6.77
N TYR A 73 -6.92 -12.21 -5.90
CA TYR A 73 -8.31 -12.60 -6.09
C TYR A 73 -8.91 -12.01 -7.37
N LEU A 74 -8.61 -10.76 -7.70
CA LEU A 74 -9.06 -10.13 -8.94
C LEU A 74 -8.53 -10.86 -10.19
N GLU A 75 -7.27 -11.35 -10.13
CA GLU A 75 -6.69 -12.15 -11.20
C GLU A 75 -7.39 -13.52 -11.35
N ASP A 76 -7.77 -14.15 -10.23
CA ASP A 76 -8.44 -15.45 -10.26
C ASP A 76 -9.93 -15.35 -10.62
N ALA A 77 -10.63 -14.35 -10.08
CA ALA A 77 -12.07 -14.20 -10.25
C ALA A 77 -12.47 -13.56 -11.59
N PHE A 78 -11.56 -12.78 -12.18
CA PHE A 78 -11.76 -12.06 -13.43
C PHE A 78 -10.60 -12.33 -14.38
N PRO A 79 -10.44 -13.60 -14.81
CA PRO A 79 -9.39 -13.95 -15.78
C PRO A 79 -9.66 -13.18 -17.07
N ASP A 80 -8.64 -12.50 -17.54
CA ASP A 80 -8.75 -11.74 -18.78
C ASP A 80 -8.83 -12.71 -19.97
N ASP A 81 -9.79 -12.50 -20.85
CA ASP A 81 -9.77 -13.03 -22.23
C ASP A 81 -8.71 -12.28 -23.08
N GLN A 82 -7.90 -11.46 -22.43
CA GLN A 82 -6.86 -10.62 -23.01
C GLN A 82 -5.61 -11.46 -23.37
N PRO A 83 -4.79 -10.99 -24.31
CA PRO A 83 -3.48 -11.56 -24.56
C PRO A 83 -2.63 -11.68 -23.30
N GLU A 84 -1.67 -12.60 -23.29
CA GLU A 84 -0.82 -12.91 -22.12
C GLU A 84 -0.04 -11.69 -21.59
N ASP A 85 0.27 -10.73 -22.48
CA ASP A 85 0.94 -9.48 -22.18
C ASP A 85 0.06 -8.41 -21.51
N ALA A 86 -1.26 -8.62 -21.48
CA ALA A 86 -2.23 -7.72 -20.83
C ALA A 86 -2.69 -8.20 -19.43
N THR A 87 -2.18 -9.34 -18.93
CA THR A 87 -2.49 -9.82 -17.60
C THR A 87 -1.55 -9.16 -16.56
N LEU A 88 -2.10 -8.75 -15.42
CA LEU A 88 -1.32 -8.18 -14.33
C LEU A 88 -0.55 -9.25 -13.52
N ARG A 89 -0.84 -10.52 -13.76
CA ARG A 89 -0.13 -11.67 -13.20
C ARG A 89 0.35 -12.59 -14.33
N PRO A 90 1.67 -12.78 -14.50
CA PRO A 90 2.21 -13.71 -15.48
C PRO A 90 1.59 -15.11 -15.35
N ARG A 91 1.26 -15.71 -16.48
CA ARG A 91 0.65 -17.06 -16.50
C ARG A 91 1.66 -18.16 -16.26
N ASP A 92 2.92 -17.93 -16.63
CA ASP A 92 3.98 -18.89 -16.35
C ASP A 92 4.37 -18.90 -14.86
N PRO A 93 4.69 -20.05 -14.29
CA PRO A 93 4.98 -20.17 -12.85
C PRO A 93 6.20 -19.37 -12.39
N LEU A 94 7.20 -19.18 -13.24
CA LEU A 94 8.41 -18.45 -12.88
C LEU A 94 8.16 -16.94 -12.84
N GLY A 95 7.47 -16.41 -13.85
CA GLY A 95 7.05 -15.01 -13.88
C GLY A 95 6.14 -14.68 -12.70
N ALA A 96 5.15 -15.53 -12.42
CA ALA A 96 4.29 -15.38 -11.25
C ALA A 96 5.08 -15.41 -9.93
N ALA A 97 6.09 -16.28 -9.81
CA ALA A 97 6.96 -16.33 -8.64
C ALA A 97 7.80 -15.05 -8.49
N ARG A 98 8.33 -14.49 -9.59
CA ARG A 98 9.06 -13.22 -9.59
C ARG A 98 8.18 -12.05 -9.16
N MET A 99 6.97 -11.96 -9.71
CA MET A 99 5.99 -10.95 -9.31
C MET A 99 5.67 -11.03 -7.80
N ARG A 100 5.41 -12.24 -7.27
CA ARG A 100 5.14 -12.45 -5.85
C ARG A 100 6.34 -12.15 -4.97
N TYR A 101 7.57 -12.47 -5.45
CA TYR A 101 8.79 -12.08 -4.74
C TYR A 101 8.89 -10.55 -4.58
N TRP A 102 8.65 -9.79 -5.64
CA TRP A 102 8.66 -8.34 -5.57
C TRP A 102 7.53 -7.77 -4.72
N ASN A 103 6.31 -8.32 -4.81
CA ASN A 103 5.21 -7.95 -3.93
C ASN A 103 5.59 -8.13 -2.45
N LYS A 104 6.13 -9.31 -2.12
CA LYS A 104 6.59 -9.59 -0.75
C LYS A 104 7.70 -8.66 -0.31
N PHE A 105 8.69 -8.43 -1.17
CA PHE A 105 9.79 -7.50 -0.88
C PHE A 105 9.28 -6.08 -0.60
N ILE A 106 8.36 -5.58 -1.41
CA ILE A 106 7.79 -4.25 -1.26
C ILE A 106 6.98 -4.17 0.04
N ASP A 107 6.12 -5.14 0.31
CA ASP A 107 5.29 -5.15 1.52
C ASP A 107 6.15 -5.21 2.81
N GLU A 108 7.24 -5.96 2.82
CA GLU A 108 8.08 -6.15 4.01
C GLU A 108 9.18 -5.09 4.17
N HIS A 109 9.79 -4.63 3.07
CA HIS A 109 10.99 -3.80 3.11
C HIS A 109 10.78 -2.36 2.63
N VAL A 110 9.70 -2.08 1.90
CA VAL A 110 9.42 -0.72 1.41
C VAL A 110 8.30 -0.09 2.20
N MET A 111 7.12 -0.72 2.17
CA MET A 111 5.90 -0.17 2.76
C MET A 111 6.07 0.20 4.24
N ASN A 112 6.67 -0.66 5.03
CA ASN A 112 6.83 -0.44 6.48
C ASN A 112 7.69 0.80 6.78
N TYR A 113 8.75 1.00 6.03
CA TYR A 113 9.71 2.09 6.27
C TYR A 113 9.24 3.42 5.68
N VAL A 114 8.66 3.41 4.48
CA VAL A 114 7.98 4.60 3.91
C VAL A 114 6.81 5.01 4.81
N SER A 115 6.03 4.05 5.27
CA SER A 115 4.92 4.28 6.21
C SER A 115 5.42 4.90 7.53
N MET A 116 6.57 4.50 8.07
CA MET A 116 7.10 5.07 9.31
C MET A 116 7.34 6.59 9.17
N HIS A 117 7.97 7.02 8.09
CA HIS A 117 8.16 8.44 7.80
C HIS A 117 6.85 9.19 7.58
N GLY A 118 5.91 8.59 6.84
CA GLY A 118 4.57 9.15 6.66
C GLY A 118 3.83 9.33 7.99
N TRP A 119 3.91 8.33 8.86
CA TRP A 119 3.32 8.40 10.19
C TRP A 119 3.99 9.46 11.07
N HIS A 120 5.31 9.57 11.02
CA HIS A 120 6.04 10.59 11.76
C HIS A 120 5.66 12.02 11.31
N ARG A 121 5.63 12.27 10.01
CA ARG A 121 5.45 13.62 9.43
C ARG A 121 4.00 14.05 9.33
N MET A 122 3.07 13.14 9.06
CA MET A 122 1.66 13.45 8.79
C MET A 122 0.75 13.02 9.96
N VAL A 123 0.71 11.72 10.24
CA VAL A 123 -0.20 11.17 11.26
C VAL A 123 0.18 11.64 12.67
N GLY A 124 1.46 11.79 12.95
CA GLY A 124 1.95 12.32 14.22
C GLY A 124 1.46 13.74 14.50
N VAL A 125 1.34 14.58 13.46
CA VAL A 125 0.77 15.93 13.62
C VAL A 125 -0.71 15.83 14.00
N ILE A 126 -1.47 14.98 13.33
CA ILE A 126 -2.89 14.75 13.64
C ILE A 126 -3.02 14.24 15.08
N ALA A 127 -2.25 13.21 15.44
CA ALA A 127 -2.31 12.59 16.77
C ALA A 127 -1.97 13.57 17.91
N ARG A 128 -1.04 14.48 17.70
CA ARG A 128 -0.67 15.52 18.69
C ARG A 128 -1.75 16.61 18.86
N ASN A 129 -2.55 16.85 17.83
CA ASN A 129 -3.62 17.85 17.87
C ASN A 129 -4.92 17.31 18.50
N VAL A 130 -5.03 16.01 18.72
CA VAL A 130 -6.17 15.41 19.46
C VAL A 130 -5.97 15.62 20.96
N GLU A 131 -6.99 16.09 21.69
CA GLU A 131 -6.93 16.21 23.16
C GLU A 131 -6.67 14.85 23.82
N SER A 132 -5.98 14.85 24.98
CA SER A 132 -5.51 13.60 25.59
C SER A 132 -6.63 12.61 25.90
N GLY A 133 -7.74 13.06 26.47
CA GLY A 133 -8.85 12.17 26.78
C GLY A 133 -9.56 11.60 25.55
N ASP A 134 -9.61 12.34 24.45
CA ASP A 134 -10.20 11.86 23.19
C ASP A 134 -9.22 10.95 22.44
N PHE A 135 -7.92 11.18 22.59
CA PHE A 135 -6.91 10.28 22.03
C PHE A 135 -6.90 8.91 22.74
N GLU A 136 -7.10 8.87 24.05
CA GLU A 136 -7.25 7.61 24.80
C GLU A 136 -8.46 6.81 24.30
N LYS A 137 -9.62 7.45 24.16
CA LYS A 137 -10.83 6.82 23.57
C LYS A 137 -10.57 6.32 22.14
N LEU A 138 -9.85 7.12 21.34
CA LEU A 138 -9.45 6.71 20.00
C LEU A 138 -8.60 5.42 20.05
N LEU A 139 -7.58 5.36 20.92
CA LEU A 139 -6.75 4.16 21.06
C LEU A 139 -7.59 2.94 21.47
N GLU A 140 -8.57 3.12 22.35
CA GLU A 140 -9.48 2.04 22.77
C GLU A 140 -10.35 1.53 21.61
N SER A 141 -10.77 2.41 20.70
CA SER A 141 -11.59 2.04 19.53
C SER A 141 -10.82 1.29 18.45
N ILE A 142 -9.49 1.35 18.43
CA ILE A 142 -8.68 0.66 17.43
C ILE A 142 -8.61 -0.84 17.74
N PRO A 143 -9.08 -1.73 16.87
CA PRO A 143 -9.14 -3.17 17.15
C PRO A 143 -7.74 -3.81 17.32
N LEU A 144 -6.81 -3.46 16.42
CA LEU A 144 -5.50 -4.11 16.34
C LEU A 144 -4.47 -3.50 17.32
N PRO A 145 -3.86 -4.31 18.22
CA PRO A 145 -2.86 -3.83 19.18
C PRO A 145 -1.66 -3.13 18.54
N ASP A 146 -1.19 -3.63 17.40
CA ASP A 146 -0.06 -3.04 16.68
C ASP A 146 -0.41 -1.65 16.12
N GLN A 147 -1.63 -1.46 15.66
CA GLN A 147 -2.11 -0.15 15.22
C GLN A 147 -2.23 0.82 16.40
N ARG A 148 -2.75 0.38 17.55
CA ARG A 148 -2.77 1.20 18.78
C ARG A 148 -1.36 1.66 19.16
N LYS A 149 -0.38 0.74 19.16
CA LYS A 149 1.01 1.06 19.42
C LYS A 149 1.57 2.05 18.41
N LYS A 150 1.24 1.88 17.12
CA LYS A 150 1.69 2.78 16.05
C LYS A 150 1.14 4.19 16.22
N TRP A 151 -0.15 4.34 16.57
CA TRP A 151 -0.76 5.64 16.89
C TRP A 151 -0.12 6.31 18.12
N ALA A 152 0.10 5.55 19.20
CA ALA A 152 0.77 6.05 20.40
C ALA A 152 2.21 6.52 20.08
N THR A 153 2.96 5.74 19.28
CA THR A 153 4.30 6.12 18.83
C THR A 153 4.27 7.34 17.91
N ALA A 154 3.30 7.45 17.01
CA ALA A 154 3.15 8.64 16.15
C ALA A 154 2.91 9.91 16.98
N ARG A 155 2.12 9.82 18.05
CA ARG A 155 1.88 10.94 18.98
C ARG A 155 3.15 11.36 19.73
N SER A 156 3.90 10.40 20.29
CA SER A 156 5.12 10.66 21.03
C SER A 156 6.32 11.04 20.14
N GLY A 157 6.27 10.63 18.87
CA GLY A 157 7.36 10.74 17.90
C GLY A 157 8.17 9.45 17.80
N PHE A 158 8.60 9.14 16.58
CA PHE A 158 9.57 8.08 16.34
C PHE A 158 10.96 8.55 16.70
N SER A 159 11.83 7.66 17.20
CA SER A 159 13.20 8.02 17.54
C SER A 159 14.02 8.35 16.27
N GLU A 160 15.05 9.20 16.42
CA GLU A 160 15.97 9.50 15.32
C GLU A 160 16.66 8.23 14.79
N ALA A 161 16.98 7.29 15.66
CA ALA A 161 17.59 6.01 15.29
C ALA A 161 16.64 5.15 14.46
N ASP A 162 15.34 5.10 14.78
CA ASP A 162 14.34 4.38 14.00
C ASP A 162 14.15 5.02 12.63
N LEU A 163 14.08 6.35 12.56
CA LEU A 163 13.95 7.08 11.31
C LEU A 163 15.18 6.92 10.42
N ALA A 164 16.38 6.99 10.99
CA ALA A 164 17.63 6.76 10.27
C ALA A 164 17.71 5.32 9.71
N ASN A 165 17.32 4.32 10.52
CA ASN A 165 17.25 2.93 10.07
C ASN A 165 16.22 2.76 8.94
N ALA A 166 15.05 3.40 9.06
CA ALA A 166 14.04 3.36 8.01
C ALA A 166 14.56 3.98 6.70
N THR A 167 15.23 5.13 6.77
CA THR A 167 15.87 5.75 5.61
C THR A 167 16.88 4.81 4.93
N ALA A 168 17.80 4.19 5.70
CA ALA A 168 18.76 3.25 5.16
C ALA A 168 18.11 2.03 4.48
N LYS A 169 16.96 1.55 5.01
CA LYS A 169 16.20 0.47 4.38
C LYS A 169 15.52 0.89 3.07
N ILE A 170 15.03 2.11 3.00
CA ILE A 170 14.47 2.66 1.76
C ILE A 170 15.57 2.86 0.72
N GLU A 171 16.73 3.37 1.12
CA GLU A 171 17.89 3.47 0.24
C GLU A 171 18.29 2.12 -0.35
N TYR A 172 18.38 1.08 0.49
CA TYR A 172 18.64 -0.28 0.02
C TYR A 172 17.58 -0.78 -0.98
N ALA A 173 16.31 -0.48 -0.70
CA ALA A 173 15.22 -0.89 -1.59
C ALA A 173 15.28 -0.16 -2.94
N VAL A 174 15.58 1.14 -2.93
CA VAL A 174 15.78 1.94 -4.15
C VAL A 174 16.92 1.39 -4.98
N ASP A 175 18.09 1.13 -4.38
CA ASP A 175 19.24 0.56 -5.08
C ASP A 175 18.93 -0.80 -5.71
N LYS A 176 18.19 -1.65 -4.99
CA LYS A 176 17.78 -2.96 -5.48
C LYS A 176 16.81 -2.88 -6.66
N ILE A 177 15.87 -1.94 -6.61
CA ILE A 177 14.91 -1.70 -7.70
C ILE A 177 15.62 -1.10 -8.91
N GLU A 178 16.51 -0.13 -8.71
CA GLU A 178 17.33 0.44 -9.78
C GLU A 178 18.16 -0.62 -10.50
N ALA A 179 18.77 -1.55 -9.75
CA ALA A 179 19.51 -2.66 -10.33
C ALA A 179 18.59 -3.58 -11.17
N GLN A 180 17.40 -3.91 -10.66
CA GLN A 180 16.43 -4.73 -11.39
C GLN A 180 15.96 -4.07 -12.69
N LEU A 181 15.67 -2.77 -12.65
CA LEU A 181 15.26 -2.00 -13.83
C LEU A 181 16.42 -1.79 -14.83
N GLY A 182 17.66 -2.12 -14.43
CA GLY A 182 18.79 -2.25 -15.34
C GLY A 182 18.83 -3.57 -16.11
N GLU A 183 18.11 -4.59 -15.64
CA GLU A 183 18.05 -5.92 -16.25
C GLU A 183 16.77 -6.16 -17.05
N THR A 184 15.63 -5.61 -16.57
CA THR A 184 14.31 -5.81 -17.16
C THR A 184 13.53 -4.51 -17.21
N LYS A 185 12.52 -4.44 -18.08
CA LYS A 185 11.67 -3.26 -18.24
C LYS A 185 10.80 -2.99 -17.01
N TRP A 186 10.33 -4.05 -16.34
CA TRP A 186 9.46 -4.03 -15.18
C TRP A 186 10.05 -4.87 -14.04
N LEU A 187 9.54 -4.74 -12.84
CA LEU A 187 10.09 -5.43 -11.67
C LEU A 187 10.12 -6.96 -11.81
N ALA A 188 9.09 -7.54 -12.41
CA ALA A 188 8.99 -8.99 -12.55
C ALA A 188 9.52 -9.55 -13.88
N GLY A 189 9.95 -8.69 -14.82
CA GLY A 189 10.41 -9.05 -16.15
C GLY A 189 10.05 -8.01 -17.20
N ASP A 190 9.64 -8.48 -18.38
CA ASP A 190 9.37 -7.60 -19.52
C ASP A 190 7.91 -7.11 -19.60
N THR A 191 7.05 -7.57 -18.69
CA THR A 191 5.63 -7.21 -18.64
C THR A 191 5.29 -6.49 -17.33
N TYR A 192 4.39 -5.49 -17.43
CA TYR A 192 3.81 -4.79 -16.30
C TYR A 192 2.95 -5.73 -15.44
N THR A 193 3.12 -5.69 -14.12
CA THR A 193 2.49 -6.64 -13.20
C THR A 193 1.98 -5.98 -11.91
N LEU A 194 1.30 -6.76 -11.07
CA LEU A 194 0.90 -6.35 -9.72
C LEU A 194 2.09 -5.90 -8.85
N ALA A 195 3.32 -6.32 -9.15
CA ALA A 195 4.52 -5.88 -8.43
C ALA A 195 4.82 -4.40 -8.70
N ASP A 196 4.67 -3.97 -9.93
CA ASP A 196 4.87 -2.59 -10.37
C ASP A 196 3.82 -1.67 -9.75
N ILE A 197 2.56 -2.12 -9.77
CA ILE A 197 1.45 -1.42 -9.12
C ILE A 197 1.71 -1.26 -7.62
N ASN A 198 2.17 -2.32 -6.95
CA ASN A 198 2.46 -2.30 -5.53
C ASN A 198 3.55 -1.27 -5.20
N PHE A 199 4.65 -1.28 -5.93
CA PHE A 199 5.73 -0.33 -5.71
C PHE A 199 5.28 1.11 -5.98
N TYR A 200 4.65 1.37 -7.13
CA TYR A 200 4.15 2.70 -7.48
C TYR A 200 3.19 3.25 -6.42
N SER A 201 2.27 2.43 -5.93
CA SER A 201 1.26 2.84 -4.96
C SER A 201 1.86 3.31 -3.63
N HIS A 202 2.99 2.74 -3.22
CA HIS A 202 3.65 3.07 -1.95
C HIS A 202 4.77 4.09 -2.10
N CYS A 203 5.41 4.13 -3.23
CA CYS A 203 6.59 4.94 -3.45
C CYS A 203 6.36 6.05 -4.46
N GLY A 204 5.77 5.82 -5.62
CA GLY A 204 5.48 6.79 -6.67
C GLY A 204 6.19 8.13 -6.50
N ALA A 205 5.50 9.23 -6.68
CA ALA A 205 6.02 10.56 -6.40
C ALA A 205 6.29 10.87 -4.91
N MET A 206 5.97 9.93 -4.00
CA MET A 206 6.14 10.17 -2.56
C MET A 206 7.59 10.04 -2.11
N VAL A 207 8.40 9.15 -2.72
CA VAL A 207 9.80 8.97 -2.30
C VAL A 207 10.57 10.27 -2.49
N GLU A 208 10.45 10.90 -3.65
CA GLU A 208 11.11 12.18 -3.92
C GLU A 208 10.68 13.29 -2.94
N ARG A 209 9.39 13.36 -2.61
CA ARG A 209 8.86 14.36 -1.68
C ARG A 209 9.20 14.07 -0.22
N MET A 210 9.25 12.81 0.15
CA MET A 210 9.51 12.40 1.53
C MET A 210 11.00 12.33 1.87
N PHE A 211 11.86 12.12 0.88
CA PHE A 211 13.29 11.95 1.03
C PHE A 211 14.07 12.86 0.04
N PRO A 212 13.87 14.19 0.10
CA PRO A 212 14.56 15.11 -0.82
C PRO A 212 16.09 15.03 -0.71
N GLU A 213 16.60 14.62 0.45
CA GLU A 213 18.03 14.39 0.69
C GLU A 213 18.61 13.19 -0.04
N MET A 214 17.77 12.28 -0.53
CA MET A 214 18.22 11.05 -1.19
C MET A 214 18.71 11.27 -2.63
N ASP A 215 18.38 12.42 -3.24
CA ASP A 215 18.72 12.74 -4.64
C ASP A 215 18.41 11.55 -5.58
N ILE A 216 17.13 11.18 -5.62
CA ILE A 216 16.64 9.98 -6.33
C ILE A 216 17.03 10.03 -7.80
N ALA A 217 16.96 11.20 -8.43
CA ALA A 217 17.29 11.35 -9.86
C ALA A 217 18.74 10.95 -10.16
N ARG A 218 19.66 11.19 -9.22
CA ARG A 218 21.06 10.77 -9.35
C ARG A 218 21.26 9.32 -8.92
N ARG A 219 20.58 8.87 -7.86
CA ARG A 219 20.76 7.53 -7.28
C ARG A 219 20.11 6.44 -8.12
N ALA A 220 18.93 6.71 -8.66
CA ALA A 220 18.09 5.74 -9.34
C ALA A 220 17.47 6.34 -10.61
N PRO A 221 18.29 6.66 -11.62
CA PRO A 221 17.81 7.31 -12.85
C PRO A 221 16.81 6.44 -13.63
N ARG A 222 16.97 5.12 -13.66
CA ARG A 222 16.02 4.22 -14.34
C ARG A 222 14.68 4.17 -13.64
N LEU A 223 14.70 4.21 -12.30
CA LEU A 223 13.48 4.30 -11.51
C LEU A 223 12.73 5.61 -11.80
N CYS A 224 13.42 6.71 -12.05
CA CYS A 224 12.79 7.97 -12.43
C CYS A 224 12.21 7.96 -13.85
N GLU A 225 12.81 7.18 -14.76
CA GLU A 225 12.30 6.99 -16.13
C GLU A 225 11.13 6.00 -16.19
N TRP A 226 11.13 5.02 -15.28
CA TRP A 226 10.11 3.99 -15.14
C TRP A 226 8.78 4.56 -14.65
#